data_834e99d579b8af3778c2d9bef427a9dd
#
_entry.id   834e99d579b8af3778c2d9bef427a9dd
#
_cell.length_a   1.000
_cell.length_b   1.000
_cell.length_c   1.000
_cell.angle_alpha   90.00
_cell.angle_beta   90.00
_cell.angle_gamma   90.00
#
_symmetry.space_group_name_H-M   'P 1'
#
loop_
_entity.id
_entity.type
_entity.pdbx_description
1 polymer ?
#
loop_
_entity_poly.entity_id
_entity_poly.type
_entity_poly.pdbx_seq_one_letter_code
_entity_poly.pdbx_strand_id
1 'polypeptide(L)'
;MTRRRRLGKTLWRTAAVLACAGAVAAVWLCLQAEAKLSRLRLGGLGESFSTRVWSAPHAVRDGAKAEAERLLHRLERLGYRKTAAAPVKGEYAWEPPQLTVHLRGHRVPGSWQEEGLFRLERRGDGAWRLSDASGASVPELRLEPELATELSGSKRVRRDPASWEQIPVSLRNAVIAAEDKRFWSHHGLDPRAIARATWANLRGRKLQGASTITQQLSKNLFLSPRRTFTRKLSEAALAFYLELRLPKERILTLYLNHIYLGQDGPSSVAGARSAARFYFAKDVTDLSLPEAALLAGIIRSPGRYDPFRDPVAARARRDQVLARMREDGLISQREFDEAAASPVTTVRTLGEEEAADHAYFTAEVVRRLLPRYSGEALYQHGLSIHTTMDPVLQSAAQRVLRAARQQAALVALDPRTGDVPALSG
;
A
#
# COMPACT_ATOMS: atom_id res chain seq x y z
N MET A 1 -20.19 60.68 -27.15
CA MET A 1 -20.45 59.24 -27.45
C MET A 1 -19.20 58.43 -27.82
N THR A 2 -18.11 58.99 -28.21
CA THR A 2 -16.90 58.30 -28.74
C THR A 2 -16.00 57.65 -27.68
N ARG A 3 -15.93 58.17 -26.45
CA ARG A 3 -15.03 57.65 -25.38
C ARG A 3 -15.49 56.27 -24.82
N ARG A 4 -16.80 56.04 -24.62
CA ARG A 4 -17.37 54.77 -24.16
C ARG A 4 -17.20 53.63 -25.15
N ARG A 5 -17.30 53.90 -26.47
CA ARG A 5 -17.05 52.87 -27.51
C ARG A 5 -15.59 52.48 -27.63
N ARG A 6 -14.63 53.39 -27.34
CA ARG A 6 -13.19 53.02 -27.34
C ARG A 6 -12.82 52.17 -26.12
N LEU A 7 -13.34 52.50 -24.92
CA LEU A 7 -13.15 51.70 -23.71
C LEU A 7 -13.69 50.24 -23.87
N GLY A 8 -14.89 50.10 -24.47
CA GLY A 8 -15.47 48.78 -24.73
C GLY A 8 -14.63 47.90 -25.70
N LYS A 9 -14.07 48.52 -26.75
CA LYS A 9 -13.18 47.82 -27.70
C LYS A 9 -11.85 47.42 -27.06
N THR A 10 -11.29 48.26 -26.18
CA THR A 10 -10.04 47.94 -25.46
C THR A 10 -10.27 46.82 -24.45
N LEU A 11 -11.34 46.89 -23.66
CA LEU A 11 -11.73 45.82 -22.71
C LEU A 11 -12.00 44.48 -23.44
N TRP A 12 -12.66 44.50 -24.58
CA TRP A 12 -12.91 43.29 -25.37
C TRP A 12 -11.61 42.69 -25.94
N ARG A 13 -10.69 43.56 -26.42
CA ARG A 13 -9.37 43.12 -26.92
C ARG A 13 -8.51 42.52 -25.80
N THR A 14 -8.48 43.14 -24.62
CA THR A 14 -7.73 42.57 -23.48
C THR A 14 -8.35 41.27 -23.00
N ALA A 15 -9.67 41.15 -22.96
CA ALA A 15 -10.36 39.90 -22.63
C ALA A 15 -10.06 38.80 -23.67
N ALA A 16 -10.05 39.14 -24.96
CA ALA A 16 -9.71 38.20 -26.03
C ALA A 16 -8.23 37.69 -25.91
N VAL A 17 -7.28 38.62 -25.65
CA VAL A 17 -5.87 38.24 -25.43
C VAL A 17 -5.70 37.33 -24.22
N LEU A 18 -6.37 37.65 -23.11
CA LEU A 18 -6.34 36.80 -21.91
C LEU A 18 -6.97 35.42 -22.15
N ALA A 19 -8.07 35.36 -22.91
CA ALA A 19 -8.70 34.11 -23.32
C ALA A 19 -7.77 33.25 -24.21
N CYS A 20 -7.12 33.91 -25.19
CA CYS A 20 -6.12 33.20 -26.04
C CYS A 20 -4.92 32.71 -25.22
N ALA A 21 -4.38 33.52 -24.32
CA ALA A 21 -3.28 33.12 -23.45
C ALA A 21 -3.69 31.95 -22.52
N GLY A 22 -4.92 31.99 -21.99
CA GLY A 22 -5.49 30.89 -21.22
C GLY A 22 -5.68 29.61 -22.02
N ALA A 23 -6.12 29.70 -23.28
CA ALA A 23 -6.25 28.57 -24.17
C ALA A 23 -4.89 27.93 -24.50
N VAL A 24 -3.87 28.75 -24.80
CA VAL A 24 -2.50 28.29 -25.05
C VAL A 24 -1.94 27.57 -23.83
N ALA A 25 -2.12 28.14 -22.62
CA ALA A 25 -1.69 27.51 -21.38
C ALA A 25 -2.41 26.17 -21.13
N ALA A 26 -3.72 26.09 -21.43
CA ALA A 26 -4.49 24.86 -21.30
C ALA A 26 -4.00 23.77 -22.29
N VAL A 27 -3.75 24.13 -23.55
CA VAL A 27 -3.19 23.22 -24.55
C VAL A 27 -1.81 22.72 -24.10
N TRP A 28 -0.94 23.61 -23.64
CA TRP A 28 0.38 23.23 -23.13
C TRP A 28 0.28 22.27 -21.95
N LEU A 29 -0.61 22.50 -20.99
CA LEU A 29 -0.89 21.57 -19.87
C LEU A 29 -1.38 20.21 -20.35
N CYS A 30 -2.27 20.19 -21.36
CA CYS A 30 -2.74 18.93 -21.95
C CYS A 30 -1.62 18.16 -22.64
N LEU A 31 -0.73 18.83 -23.37
CA LEU A 31 0.44 18.20 -24.00
C LEU A 31 1.41 17.61 -22.96
N GLN A 32 1.67 18.32 -21.87
CA GLN A 32 2.47 17.81 -20.75
C GLN A 32 1.80 16.60 -20.08
N ALA A 33 0.47 16.66 -19.91
CA ALA A 33 -0.29 15.54 -19.36
C ALA A 33 -0.25 14.32 -20.28
N GLU A 34 -0.39 14.51 -21.63
CA GLU A 34 -0.29 13.41 -22.60
C GLU A 34 1.08 12.76 -22.59
N ALA A 35 2.16 13.55 -22.59
CA ALA A 35 3.52 13.03 -22.48
C ALA A 35 3.75 12.19 -21.22
N LYS A 36 3.12 12.55 -20.12
CA LYS A 36 3.20 11.78 -18.87
C LYS A 36 2.29 10.55 -18.90
N LEU A 37 1.09 10.67 -19.43
CA LEU A 37 0.16 9.53 -19.60
C LEU A 37 0.70 8.48 -20.58
N SER A 38 1.37 8.88 -21.65
CA SER A 38 1.98 7.95 -22.59
C SER A 38 3.10 7.14 -21.93
N ARG A 39 3.91 7.76 -21.08
CA ARG A 39 4.91 7.05 -20.26
C ARG A 39 4.24 6.04 -19.31
N LEU A 40 3.12 6.43 -18.68
CA LEU A 40 2.32 5.52 -17.83
C LEU A 40 1.68 4.36 -18.61
N ARG A 41 1.42 4.55 -19.93
CA ARG A 41 0.89 3.50 -20.82
C ARG A 41 1.97 2.57 -21.35
N LEU A 42 3.11 3.12 -21.79
CA LEU A 42 4.19 2.38 -22.44
C LEU A 42 5.08 1.61 -21.46
N GLY A 43 5.21 2.08 -20.23
CA GLY A 43 6.08 1.49 -19.20
C GLY A 43 5.35 0.66 -18.15
N GLY A 44 4.09 0.27 -18.36
CA GLY A 44 3.35 -0.38 -17.29
C GLY A 44 3.49 0.41 -15.99
N LEU A 45 3.02 1.66 -15.94
CA LEU A 45 3.30 2.63 -14.89
C LEU A 45 4.80 3.04 -14.86
N GLY A 46 5.23 4.00 -15.68
CA GLY A 46 6.60 4.54 -15.72
C GLY A 46 7.00 5.29 -14.45
N GLU A 47 6.77 4.67 -13.32
CA GLU A 47 7.13 5.08 -11.99
C GLU A 47 8.16 4.08 -11.46
N SER A 48 9.15 4.61 -10.77
CA SER A 48 10.13 3.80 -10.08
C SER A 48 9.41 2.90 -9.07
N PHE A 49 9.36 1.62 -9.35
CA PHE A 49 8.90 0.62 -8.39
C PHE A 49 10.02 0.32 -7.42
N SER A 50 9.71 0.33 -6.13
CA SER A 50 10.68 -0.15 -5.15
C SER A 50 11.01 -1.61 -5.43
N THR A 51 12.28 -1.93 -5.56
CA THR A 51 12.75 -3.30 -5.58
C THR A 51 12.65 -3.87 -4.18
N ARG A 52 12.10 -5.07 -4.05
CA ARG A 52 11.92 -5.75 -2.78
C ARG A 52 12.98 -6.82 -2.59
N VAL A 53 13.59 -6.80 -1.43
CA VAL A 53 14.52 -7.84 -0.99
C VAL A 53 13.81 -8.70 0.05
N TRP A 54 13.66 -9.96 -0.25
CA TRP A 54 12.96 -10.94 0.58
C TRP A 54 13.95 -11.87 1.28
N SER A 55 13.60 -12.29 2.49
CA SER A 55 14.29 -13.35 3.21
C SER A 55 14.17 -14.71 2.50
N ALA A 56 14.85 -15.71 3.00
CA ALA A 56 14.53 -17.10 2.71
C ALA A 56 13.13 -17.45 3.26
N PRO A 57 12.34 -18.25 2.52
CA PRO A 57 11.13 -18.84 3.09
C PRO A 57 11.51 -19.82 4.21
N HIS A 58 10.76 -19.78 5.32
CA HIS A 58 11.03 -20.72 6.41
C HIS A 58 10.36 -22.06 6.14
N ALA A 59 11.16 -23.10 5.96
CA ALA A 59 10.68 -24.46 5.73
C ALA A 59 10.60 -25.27 7.03
N VAL A 60 9.44 -25.81 7.33
CA VAL A 60 9.22 -26.78 8.38
C VAL A 60 9.06 -28.15 7.70
N ARG A 61 9.95 -29.09 7.98
CA ARG A 61 9.89 -30.43 7.41
C ARG A 61 9.24 -31.41 8.37
N ASP A 62 8.56 -32.39 7.83
CA ASP A 62 8.05 -33.53 8.64
C ASP A 62 9.21 -34.24 9.35
N GLY A 63 9.05 -34.52 10.63
CA GLY A 63 10.12 -35.03 11.46
C GLY A 63 11.17 -34.05 11.97
N ALA A 64 11.10 -32.76 11.57
CA ALA A 64 12.05 -31.77 12.05
C ALA A 64 11.82 -31.43 13.53
N LYS A 65 12.91 -31.35 14.29
CA LYS A 65 12.91 -30.90 15.69
C LYS A 65 13.07 -29.40 15.71
N ALA A 66 12.00 -28.67 16.03
CA ALA A 66 12.01 -27.22 16.18
C ALA A 66 11.21 -26.81 17.40
N GLU A 67 11.62 -25.75 18.08
CA GLU A 67 10.89 -25.19 19.21
C GLU A 67 9.60 -24.52 18.72
N ALA A 68 8.48 -24.84 19.36
CA ALA A 68 7.18 -24.27 19.01
C ALA A 68 7.19 -22.72 19.08
N GLU A 69 7.83 -22.17 20.09
CA GLU A 69 7.93 -20.73 20.33
C GLU A 69 8.58 -19.99 19.16
N ARG A 70 9.61 -20.57 18.54
CA ARG A 70 10.25 -19.97 17.35
C ARG A 70 9.32 -19.93 16.16
N LEU A 71 8.53 -20.97 15.98
CA LEU A 71 7.56 -21.03 14.89
C LEU A 71 6.40 -20.06 15.11
N LEU A 72 5.88 -19.99 16.34
CA LEU A 72 4.84 -19.02 16.72
C LEU A 72 5.31 -17.58 16.54
N HIS A 73 6.50 -17.26 17.03
CA HIS A 73 7.08 -15.93 16.84
C HIS A 73 7.24 -15.56 15.36
N ARG A 74 7.60 -16.54 14.51
CA ARG A 74 7.71 -16.32 13.06
C ARG A 74 6.35 -16.08 12.41
N LEU A 75 5.30 -16.79 12.82
CA LEU A 75 3.93 -16.53 12.37
C LEU A 75 3.45 -15.13 12.78
N GLU A 76 3.75 -14.69 13.99
CA GLU A 76 3.43 -13.35 14.47
C GLU A 76 4.15 -12.27 13.64
N ARG A 77 5.44 -12.47 13.34
CA ARG A 77 6.22 -11.57 12.46
C ARG A 77 5.63 -11.47 11.05
N LEU A 78 5.12 -12.59 10.52
CA LEU A 78 4.40 -12.63 9.24
C LEU A 78 2.99 -12.04 9.31
N GLY A 79 2.57 -11.55 10.50
CA GLY A 79 1.25 -10.95 10.70
C GLY A 79 0.10 -11.96 10.73
N TYR A 80 0.38 -13.22 11.11
CA TYR A 80 -0.68 -14.19 11.40
C TYR A 80 -1.35 -13.85 12.72
N ARG A 81 -2.68 -13.95 12.76
CA ARG A 81 -3.46 -13.70 13.98
C ARG A 81 -3.72 -15.01 14.72
N LYS A 82 -3.52 -14.99 16.03
CA LYS A 82 -3.91 -16.11 16.89
C LYS A 82 -5.42 -16.12 17.07
N THR A 83 -6.05 -17.25 16.79
CA THR A 83 -7.49 -17.49 16.97
C THR A 83 -7.70 -18.86 17.59
N ALA A 84 -8.97 -19.23 17.90
CA ALA A 84 -9.26 -20.54 18.47
C ALA A 84 -9.09 -21.70 17.48
N ALA A 85 -9.38 -21.48 16.17
CA ALA A 85 -9.45 -22.57 15.18
C ALA A 85 -8.83 -22.23 13.81
N ALA A 86 -8.25 -21.04 13.61
CA ALA A 86 -7.69 -20.55 12.34
C ALA A 86 -8.66 -20.71 11.14
N PRO A 87 -9.89 -20.17 11.18
CA PRO A 87 -10.90 -20.39 10.14
C PRO A 87 -10.56 -19.73 8.80
N VAL A 88 -9.76 -18.66 8.79
CA VAL A 88 -9.42 -17.91 7.58
C VAL A 88 -7.90 -17.80 7.38
N LYS A 89 -7.48 -17.63 6.14
CA LYS A 89 -6.07 -17.48 5.77
C LYS A 89 -5.39 -16.32 6.53
N GLY A 90 -4.19 -16.55 7.01
CA GLY A 90 -3.45 -15.62 7.85
C GLY A 90 -3.81 -15.71 9.32
N GLU A 91 -4.37 -16.83 9.76
CA GLU A 91 -4.64 -17.13 11.16
C GLU A 91 -3.94 -18.41 11.59
N TYR A 92 -3.70 -18.52 12.90
CA TYR A 92 -3.20 -19.74 13.51
C TYR A 92 -3.90 -19.99 14.85
N ALA A 93 -3.98 -21.26 15.22
CA ALA A 93 -4.42 -21.70 16.54
C ALA A 93 -3.31 -22.54 17.18
N TRP A 94 -3.02 -22.32 18.44
CA TRP A 94 -2.03 -23.08 19.21
C TRP A 94 -2.68 -23.71 20.42
N GLU A 95 -2.87 -25.00 20.39
CA GLU A 95 -3.37 -25.85 21.49
C GLU A 95 -2.38 -27.01 21.66
N PRO A 96 -1.39 -26.87 22.55
CA PRO A 96 -0.36 -27.88 22.70
C PRO A 96 -0.92 -29.30 22.84
N PRO A 97 -0.43 -30.29 22.08
CA PRO A 97 0.77 -30.24 21.25
C PRO A 97 0.55 -29.82 19.78
N GLN A 98 -0.63 -29.30 19.40
CA GLN A 98 -1.03 -29.04 18.01
C GLN A 98 -1.00 -27.56 17.67
N LEU A 99 -0.34 -27.22 16.55
CA LEU A 99 -0.40 -25.95 15.88
C LEU A 99 -1.19 -26.10 14.58
N THR A 100 -2.26 -25.33 14.45
CA THR A 100 -3.06 -25.25 13.22
C THR A 100 -2.79 -23.90 12.57
N VAL A 101 -2.41 -23.90 11.29
CA VAL A 101 -2.10 -22.69 10.53
C VAL A 101 -2.93 -22.67 9.25
N HIS A 102 -3.67 -21.60 9.02
CA HIS A 102 -4.33 -21.35 7.74
C HIS A 102 -3.40 -20.49 6.88
N LEU A 103 -2.60 -21.19 6.06
CA LEU A 103 -1.53 -20.60 5.26
C LEU A 103 -2.11 -19.77 4.12
N ARG A 104 -1.48 -18.63 3.84
CA ARG A 104 -1.74 -17.83 2.62
C ARG A 104 -0.99 -18.47 1.46
N GLY A 105 -1.62 -18.56 0.27
CA GLY A 105 -0.92 -18.98 -0.94
C GLY A 105 0.16 -17.96 -1.34
N HIS A 106 1.38 -18.44 -1.60
CA HIS A 106 2.47 -17.55 -1.93
C HIS A 106 3.51 -18.17 -2.84
N ARG A 107 4.25 -17.32 -3.55
CA ARG A 107 5.35 -17.76 -4.42
C ARG A 107 6.63 -17.89 -3.61
N VAL A 108 7.30 -19.02 -3.77
CA VAL A 108 8.67 -19.24 -3.30
C VAL A 108 9.58 -19.48 -4.50
N PRO A 109 10.90 -19.26 -4.40
CA PRO A 109 11.82 -19.53 -5.51
C PRO A 109 11.64 -20.94 -6.06
N GLY A 110 11.30 -21.04 -7.36
CA GLY A 110 11.14 -22.32 -8.08
C GLY A 110 9.82 -23.06 -7.87
N SER A 111 8.89 -22.58 -7.01
CA SER A 111 7.63 -23.26 -6.75
C SER A 111 6.53 -22.29 -6.26
N TRP A 112 5.33 -22.84 -6.08
CA TRP A 112 4.20 -22.20 -5.45
C TRP A 112 3.84 -22.98 -4.18
N GLN A 113 3.63 -22.27 -3.06
CA GLN A 113 3.06 -22.85 -1.86
C GLN A 113 1.56 -22.61 -1.87
N GLU A 114 0.78 -23.70 -1.91
CA GLU A 114 -0.68 -23.62 -1.90
C GLU A 114 -1.21 -23.03 -0.59
N GLU A 115 -2.30 -22.27 -0.70
CA GLU A 115 -3.05 -21.86 0.47
C GLU A 115 -3.82 -23.05 1.07
N GLY A 116 -4.07 -23.00 2.36
CA GLY A 116 -4.86 -24.04 3.02
C GLY A 116 -4.58 -24.17 4.51
N LEU A 117 -5.37 -25.04 5.13
CA LEU A 117 -5.24 -25.37 6.54
C LEU A 117 -4.25 -26.52 6.72
N PHE A 118 -3.20 -26.26 7.48
CA PHE A 118 -2.18 -27.26 7.84
C PHE A 118 -2.17 -27.45 9.35
N ARG A 119 -1.92 -28.71 9.75
CA ARG A 119 -1.79 -29.11 11.15
C ARG A 119 -0.38 -29.61 11.39
N LEU A 120 0.26 -29.08 12.41
CA LEU A 120 1.58 -29.45 12.86
C LEU A 120 1.44 -30.00 14.27
N GLU A 121 1.62 -31.28 14.47
CA GLU A 121 1.53 -31.98 15.76
C GLU A 121 2.91 -32.23 16.31
N ARG A 122 3.18 -31.80 17.53
CA ARG A 122 4.47 -32.05 18.20
C ARG A 122 4.44 -33.40 18.87
N ARG A 123 5.33 -34.31 18.43
CA ARG A 123 5.51 -35.63 19.03
C ARG A 123 6.27 -35.56 20.35
N GLY A 124 6.21 -36.62 21.14
CA GLY A 124 6.91 -36.72 22.42
C GLY A 124 8.43 -36.60 22.34
N ASP A 125 9.04 -36.90 21.16
CA ASP A 125 10.46 -36.71 20.88
C ASP A 125 10.84 -35.30 20.45
N GLY A 126 9.85 -34.38 20.39
CA GLY A 126 10.00 -33.00 19.98
C GLY A 126 9.96 -32.77 18.47
N ALA A 127 9.77 -33.79 17.66
CA ALA A 127 9.64 -33.71 16.22
C ALA A 127 8.21 -33.31 15.81
N TRP A 128 8.09 -32.56 14.70
CA TRP A 128 6.82 -32.17 14.14
C TRP A 128 6.30 -33.20 13.14
N ARG A 129 5.01 -33.54 13.22
CA ARG A 129 4.26 -34.23 12.18
C ARG A 129 3.43 -33.21 11.43
N LEU A 130 3.54 -33.19 10.10
CA LEU A 130 2.81 -32.25 9.24
C LEU A 130 1.70 -33.00 8.50
N SER A 131 0.50 -32.37 8.48
CA SER A 131 -0.64 -32.83 7.70
C SER A 131 -1.43 -31.67 7.13
N ASP A 132 -2.14 -31.89 6.03
CA ASP A 132 -3.11 -30.97 5.47
C ASP A 132 -4.49 -31.07 6.16
N ALA A 133 -5.49 -30.35 5.63
CA ALA A 133 -6.84 -30.34 6.16
C ALA A 133 -7.51 -31.72 6.10
N SER A 134 -7.16 -32.59 5.14
CA SER A 134 -7.66 -33.95 4.98
C SER A 134 -7.00 -34.96 5.92
N GLY A 135 -5.90 -34.58 6.58
CA GLY A 135 -5.06 -35.45 7.40
C GLY A 135 -3.98 -36.16 6.60
N ALA A 136 -3.81 -35.88 5.31
CA ALA A 136 -2.74 -36.40 4.52
C ALA A 136 -1.38 -35.81 4.95
N SER A 137 -0.33 -36.65 5.00
CA SER A 137 1.01 -36.20 5.39
C SER A 137 1.61 -35.27 4.36
N VAL A 138 2.17 -34.16 4.84
CA VAL A 138 2.86 -33.14 4.03
C VAL A 138 4.37 -33.23 4.35
N PRO A 139 5.25 -33.39 3.36
CA PRO A 139 6.68 -33.55 3.62
C PRO A 139 7.36 -32.26 4.11
N GLU A 140 6.87 -31.13 3.65
CA GLU A 140 7.44 -29.81 3.98
C GLU A 140 6.35 -28.74 3.87
N LEU A 141 6.30 -27.83 4.85
CA LEU A 141 5.50 -26.62 4.82
C LEU A 141 6.43 -25.42 4.76
N ARG A 142 6.23 -24.52 3.80
CA ARG A 142 7.02 -23.30 3.67
C ARG A 142 6.18 -22.10 4.04
N LEU A 143 6.62 -21.35 5.04
CA LEU A 143 6.05 -20.05 5.38
C LEU A 143 6.55 -18.99 4.40
N GLU A 144 5.80 -17.91 4.27
CA GLU A 144 6.14 -16.79 3.38
C GLU A 144 7.52 -16.22 3.71
N PRO A 145 8.29 -15.79 2.69
CA PRO A 145 9.48 -15.00 2.94
C PRO A 145 9.10 -13.64 3.57
N GLU A 146 9.88 -13.19 4.53
CA GLU A 146 9.71 -11.87 5.13
C GLU A 146 10.33 -10.79 4.24
N LEU A 147 9.70 -9.62 4.17
CA LEU A 147 10.27 -8.48 3.47
C LEU A 147 11.46 -7.93 4.28
N ALA A 148 12.68 -8.14 3.81
CA ALA A 148 13.88 -7.68 4.49
C ALA A 148 14.07 -6.16 4.36
N THR A 149 13.89 -5.63 3.14
CA THR A 149 13.97 -4.21 2.86
C THR A 149 13.40 -3.88 1.47
N GLU A 150 13.13 -2.60 1.25
CA GLU A 150 12.80 -2.07 -0.06
C GLU A 150 13.91 -1.14 -0.56
N LEU A 151 14.46 -1.44 -1.73
CA LEU A 151 15.38 -0.56 -2.42
C LEU A 151 14.55 0.44 -3.22
N SER A 152 14.55 1.70 -2.82
CA SER A 152 13.87 2.78 -3.51
C SER A 152 14.86 3.83 -3.98
N GLY A 153 14.60 4.43 -5.15
CA GLY A 153 15.38 5.56 -5.66
C GLY A 153 15.27 6.80 -4.75
N SER A 154 15.84 7.91 -5.18
CA SER A 154 15.99 9.15 -4.39
C SER A 154 14.73 9.73 -3.73
N LYS A 155 13.54 9.26 -4.07
CA LYS A 155 12.26 9.72 -3.50
C LYS A 155 11.61 8.74 -2.52
N ARG A 156 12.28 7.86 -1.87
CA ARG A 156 11.78 6.95 -0.79
C ARG A 156 10.23 6.85 -0.70
N VAL A 157 9.57 6.52 -1.82
CA VAL A 157 8.12 6.34 -1.88
C VAL A 157 7.83 4.86 -2.12
N ARG A 158 7.21 4.21 -1.15
CA ARG A 158 6.72 2.83 -1.32
C ARG A 158 5.50 2.85 -2.22
N ARG A 159 5.61 2.24 -3.40
CA ARG A 159 4.51 2.05 -4.33
C ARG A 159 4.50 0.62 -4.83
N ASP A 160 3.36 -0.01 -4.66
CA ASP A 160 3.06 -1.33 -5.15
C ASP A 160 1.70 -1.28 -5.83
N PRO A 161 1.66 -1.14 -7.16
CA PRO A 161 0.40 -0.93 -7.85
C PRO A 161 -0.44 -2.20 -7.86
N ALA A 162 -1.75 -2.00 -7.76
CA ALA A 162 -2.75 -3.03 -7.95
C ALA A 162 -3.50 -2.80 -9.26
N SER A 163 -3.84 -3.88 -9.99
CA SER A 163 -4.74 -3.79 -11.13
C SER A 163 -6.18 -3.55 -10.65
N TRP A 164 -7.07 -3.19 -11.60
CA TRP A 164 -8.48 -2.99 -11.29
C TRP A 164 -9.12 -4.21 -10.62
N GLU A 165 -8.81 -5.39 -11.11
CA GLU A 165 -9.33 -6.67 -10.63
C GLU A 165 -8.84 -6.99 -9.22
N GLN A 166 -7.65 -6.54 -8.87
CA GLN A 166 -7.02 -6.77 -7.57
C GLN A 166 -7.52 -5.80 -6.49
N ILE A 167 -8.13 -4.67 -6.87
CA ILE A 167 -8.69 -3.73 -5.90
C ILE A 167 -10.09 -4.17 -5.52
N PRO A 168 -10.35 -4.55 -4.25
CA PRO A 168 -11.66 -5.03 -3.83
C PRO A 168 -12.78 -4.02 -4.08
N VAL A 169 -13.99 -4.51 -4.40
CA VAL A 169 -15.18 -3.67 -4.57
C VAL A 169 -15.48 -2.85 -3.32
N SER A 170 -15.28 -3.44 -2.13
CA SER A 170 -15.42 -2.77 -0.84
C SER A 170 -14.56 -1.52 -0.72
N LEU A 171 -13.29 -1.59 -1.15
CA LEU A 171 -12.37 -0.44 -1.12
C LEU A 171 -12.74 0.63 -2.16
N ARG A 172 -13.10 0.21 -3.39
CA ARG A 172 -13.56 1.15 -4.43
C ARG A 172 -14.77 1.94 -3.96
N ASN A 173 -15.76 1.24 -3.42
CA ASN A 173 -17.00 1.82 -2.91
C ASN A 173 -16.74 2.72 -1.68
N ALA A 174 -15.89 2.30 -0.74
CA ALA A 174 -15.52 3.10 0.43
C ALA A 174 -14.88 4.44 0.04
N VAL A 175 -13.96 4.41 -0.93
CA VAL A 175 -13.29 5.63 -1.42
C VAL A 175 -14.26 6.55 -2.15
N ILE A 176 -15.14 6.01 -2.98
CA ILE A 176 -16.17 6.80 -3.67
C ILE A 176 -17.12 7.45 -2.66
N ALA A 177 -17.64 6.70 -1.69
CA ALA A 177 -18.50 7.22 -0.64
C ALA A 177 -17.81 8.28 0.25
N ALA A 178 -16.51 8.10 0.52
CA ALA A 178 -15.74 9.00 1.36
C ALA A 178 -15.39 10.32 0.67
N GLU A 179 -14.96 10.27 -0.61
CA GLU A 179 -14.30 11.36 -1.32
C GLU A 179 -15.16 11.98 -2.43
N ASP A 180 -15.94 11.17 -3.16
CA ASP A 180 -16.63 11.61 -4.38
C ASP A 180 -17.87 10.75 -4.69
N LYS A 181 -18.96 10.93 -3.92
CA LYS A 181 -20.21 10.16 -4.03
C LYS A 181 -20.75 10.04 -5.46
N ARG A 182 -20.49 11.04 -6.30
CA ARG A 182 -21.02 11.09 -7.68
C ARG A 182 -19.94 10.83 -8.74
N PHE A 183 -18.85 10.19 -8.37
CA PHE A 183 -17.72 9.91 -9.24
C PHE A 183 -18.13 9.37 -10.61
N TRP A 184 -19.07 8.42 -10.66
CA TRP A 184 -19.54 7.80 -11.89
C TRP A 184 -20.39 8.70 -12.78
N SER A 185 -20.93 9.83 -12.26
CA SER A 185 -21.94 10.63 -12.95
C SER A 185 -21.44 12.00 -13.44
N HIS A 186 -20.22 12.42 -13.10
CA HIS A 186 -19.66 13.68 -13.56
C HIS A 186 -18.44 13.48 -14.46
N HIS A 187 -18.01 14.51 -15.16
CA HIS A 187 -16.85 14.51 -16.05
C HIS A 187 -15.71 15.36 -15.48
N GLY A 188 -15.07 14.88 -14.43
CA GLY A 188 -13.91 15.52 -13.77
C GLY A 188 -14.26 16.62 -12.75
N LEU A 189 -15.35 17.32 -12.94
CA LEU A 189 -15.87 18.34 -12.03
C LEU A 189 -17.28 17.95 -11.62
N ASP A 190 -17.64 18.19 -10.35
CA ASP A 190 -18.99 18.05 -9.84
C ASP A 190 -19.62 19.42 -9.56
N PRO A 191 -20.42 20.01 -10.52
CA PRO A 191 -21.05 21.31 -10.34
C PRO A 191 -22.01 21.36 -9.14
N ARG A 192 -22.70 20.24 -8.85
CA ARG A 192 -23.63 20.16 -7.71
C ARG A 192 -22.88 20.16 -6.38
N ALA A 193 -21.73 19.47 -6.29
CA ALA A 193 -20.88 19.51 -5.11
C ALA A 193 -20.27 20.91 -4.91
N ILE A 194 -19.84 21.56 -5.98
CA ILE A 194 -19.34 22.95 -5.94
C ILE A 194 -20.42 23.91 -5.44
N ALA A 195 -21.62 23.85 -6.01
CA ALA A 195 -22.75 24.70 -5.60
C ALA A 195 -23.11 24.47 -4.12
N ARG A 196 -23.22 23.21 -3.69
CA ARG A 196 -23.48 22.85 -2.29
C ARG A 196 -22.41 23.38 -1.34
N ALA A 197 -21.12 23.20 -1.68
CA ALA A 197 -20.01 23.66 -0.85
C ALA A 197 -19.96 25.19 -0.76
N THR A 198 -20.18 25.91 -1.88
CA THR A 198 -20.26 27.36 -1.92
C THR A 198 -21.39 27.86 -1.03
N TRP A 199 -22.58 27.26 -1.13
CA TRP A 199 -23.72 27.61 -0.31
C TRP A 199 -23.49 27.37 1.19
N ALA A 200 -22.86 26.22 1.54
CA ALA A 200 -22.54 25.89 2.93
C ALA A 200 -21.51 26.87 3.51
N ASN A 201 -20.50 27.25 2.71
CA ASN A 201 -19.45 28.21 3.12
C ASN A 201 -20.02 29.60 3.31
N LEU A 202 -20.93 30.05 2.44
CA LEU A 202 -21.62 31.35 2.59
C LEU A 202 -22.48 31.41 3.86
N ARG A 203 -22.97 30.26 4.34
CA ARG A 203 -23.78 30.18 5.58
C ARG A 203 -22.94 29.92 6.83
N GLY A 204 -21.62 30.08 6.78
CA GLY A 204 -20.72 29.88 7.93
C GLY A 204 -20.66 28.43 8.46
N ARG A 205 -21.15 27.42 7.69
CA ARG A 205 -21.02 26.01 8.06
C ARG A 205 -19.60 25.55 7.77
N LYS A 206 -19.14 24.50 8.51
CA LYS A 206 -17.79 23.92 8.33
C LYS A 206 -17.49 23.72 6.85
N LEU A 207 -16.31 24.19 6.41
CA LEU A 207 -15.76 24.04 5.06
C LEU A 207 -15.96 22.60 4.54
N GLN A 208 -16.83 22.45 3.55
CA GLN A 208 -17.03 21.18 2.85
C GLN A 208 -16.12 21.13 1.63
N GLY A 209 -15.42 20.02 1.43
CA GLY A 209 -14.63 19.78 0.23
C GLY A 209 -15.56 19.52 -0.97
N ALA A 210 -15.23 20.14 -2.12
CA ALA A 210 -15.93 19.93 -3.39
C ALA A 210 -14.99 19.40 -4.49
N SER A 211 -13.79 18.94 -4.11
CA SER A 211 -12.82 18.39 -5.08
C SER A 211 -13.15 16.93 -5.37
N THR A 212 -13.20 16.59 -6.65
CA THR A 212 -13.45 15.22 -7.14
C THR A 212 -12.19 14.34 -7.04
N ILE A 213 -12.36 13.02 -7.13
CA ILE A 213 -11.26 12.05 -7.24
C ILE A 213 -10.37 12.41 -8.44
N THR A 214 -10.94 12.76 -9.59
CA THR A 214 -10.18 13.13 -10.79
C THR A 214 -9.37 14.41 -10.59
N GLN A 215 -9.88 15.41 -9.87
CA GLN A 215 -9.10 16.59 -9.50
C GLN A 215 -7.96 16.26 -8.54
N GLN A 216 -8.20 15.39 -7.54
CA GLN A 216 -7.15 14.94 -6.63
C GLN A 216 -6.06 14.16 -7.38
N LEU A 217 -6.43 13.28 -8.31
CA LEU A 217 -5.49 12.57 -9.18
C LEU A 217 -4.66 13.54 -10.02
N SER A 218 -5.32 14.51 -10.68
CA SER A 218 -4.65 15.54 -11.48
C SER A 218 -3.61 16.31 -10.68
N LYS A 219 -3.98 16.72 -9.46
CA LYS A 219 -3.05 17.38 -8.53
C LYS A 219 -1.85 16.49 -8.21
N ASN A 220 -2.08 15.22 -7.87
CA ASN A 220 -1.01 14.32 -7.42
C ASN A 220 -0.06 13.93 -8.57
N LEU A 221 -0.56 13.80 -9.80
CA LEU A 221 0.25 13.40 -10.95
C LEU A 221 1.00 14.55 -11.61
N PHE A 222 0.38 15.72 -11.73
CA PHE A 222 0.88 16.75 -12.65
C PHE A 222 1.31 18.06 -11.97
N LEU A 223 0.88 18.33 -10.74
CA LEU A 223 1.03 19.66 -10.15
C LEU A 223 1.94 19.63 -8.91
N SER A 224 2.55 20.79 -8.64
CA SER A 224 3.37 20.96 -7.45
C SER A 224 2.51 21.19 -6.18
N PRO A 225 3.06 20.96 -4.97
CA PRO A 225 2.33 21.11 -3.69
C PRO A 225 1.89 22.57 -3.38
N ARG A 226 2.43 23.57 -4.08
CA ARG A 226 2.15 25.00 -3.81
C ARG A 226 0.67 25.32 -4.01
N ARG A 227 0.05 26.00 -3.03
CA ARG A 227 -1.38 26.36 -3.06
C ARG A 227 -1.55 27.73 -3.74
N THR A 228 -1.96 27.75 -5.02
CA THR A 228 -2.27 28.96 -5.78
C THR A 228 -3.62 28.83 -6.50
N PHE A 229 -4.23 29.94 -6.85
CA PHE A 229 -5.47 29.96 -7.64
C PHE A 229 -5.26 29.36 -9.03
N THR A 230 -4.13 29.69 -9.67
CA THR A 230 -3.74 29.13 -10.98
C THR A 230 -3.64 27.62 -10.94
N ARG A 231 -3.09 27.05 -9.86
CA ARG A 231 -3.05 25.61 -9.66
C ARG A 231 -4.47 25.00 -9.62
N LYS A 232 -5.44 25.66 -8.94
CA LYS A 232 -6.81 25.11 -8.86
C LYS A 232 -7.51 25.10 -10.21
N LEU A 233 -7.25 26.09 -11.04
CA LEU A 233 -7.73 26.13 -12.42
C LEU A 233 -7.07 25.04 -13.27
N SER A 234 -5.76 24.83 -13.12
CA SER A 234 -5.03 23.75 -13.78
C SER A 234 -5.52 22.36 -13.36
N GLU A 235 -5.83 22.17 -12.07
CA GLU A 235 -6.46 20.92 -11.58
C GLU A 235 -7.78 20.64 -12.31
N ALA A 236 -8.62 21.65 -12.47
CA ALA A 236 -9.91 21.51 -13.14
C ALA A 236 -9.75 21.18 -14.63
N ALA A 237 -8.87 21.89 -15.33
CA ALA A 237 -8.59 21.64 -16.75
C ALA A 237 -8.01 20.22 -16.98
N LEU A 238 -7.04 19.83 -16.16
CA LEU A 238 -6.43 18.50 -16.22
C LEU A 238 -7.41 17.40 -15.82
N ALA A 239 -8.29 17.62 -14.85
CA ALA A 239 -9.33 16.66 -14.48
C ALA A 239 -10.29 16.42 -15.65
N PHE A 240 -10.74 17.48 -16.31
CA PHE A 240 -11.57 17.37 -17.50
C PHE A 240 -10.85 16.63 -18.63
N TYR A 241 -9.58 16.95 -18.86
CA TYR A 241 -8.75 16.27 -19.86
C TYR A 241 -8.59 14.78 -19.57
N LEU A 242 -8.33 14.39 -18.30
CA LEU A 242 -8.23 12.98 -17.92
C LEU A 242 -9.52 12.20 -18.20
N GLU A 243 -10.68 12.80 -17.94
CA GLU A 243 -11.98 12.16 -18.20
C GLU A 243 -12.28 11.99 -19.71
N LEU A 244 -11.71 12.85 -20.55
CA LEU A 244 -11.78 12.66 -22.01
C LEU A 244 -10.88 11.53 -22.52
N ARG A 245 -9.82 11.21 -21.80
CA ARG A 245 -8.77 10.28 -22.26
C ARG A 245 -8.81 8.91 -21.61
N LEU A 246 -9.42 8.79 -20.43
CA LEU A 246 -9.40 7.57 -19.62
C LEU A 246 -10.81 7.22 -19.15
N PRO A 247 -11.18 5.93 -19.16
CA PRO A 247 -12.41 5.47 -18.51
C PRO A 247 -12.32 5.65 -16.99
N LYS A 248 -13.47 5.72 -16.35
CA LYS A 248 -13.61 5.93 -14.89
C LYS A 248 -12.84 4.91 -14.07
N GLU A 249 -12.91 3.64 -14.46
CA GLU A 249 -12.20 2.55 -13.79
C GLU A 249 -10.67 2.79 -13.79
N ARG A 250 -10.14 3.29 -14.90
CA ARG A 250 -8.71 3.60 -15.02
C ARG A 250 -8.33 4.79 -14.16
N ILE A 251 -9.18 5.83 -14.10
CA ILE A 251 -8.98 7.00 -13.24
C ILE A 251 -8.95 6.57 -11.77
N LEU A 252 -9.91 5.75 -11.34
CA LEU A 252 -9.97 5.27 -9.96
C LEU A 252 -8.79 4.36 -9.62
N THR A 253 -8.39 3.47 -10.53
CA THR A 253 -7.20 2.62 -10.38
C THR A 253 -5.93 3.47 -10.20
N LEU A 254 -5.71 4.45 -11.05
CA LEU A 254 -4.58 5.38 -10.92
C LEU A 254 -4.64 6.15 -9.61
N TYR A 255 -5.81 6.63 -9.21
CA TYR A 255 -5.98 7.33 -7.95
C TYR A 255 -5.58 6.46 -6.75
N LEU A 256 -6.12 5.24 -6.69
CA LEU A 256 -5.85 4.28 -5.61
C LEU A 256 -4.39 3.80 -5.56
N ASN A 257 -3.67 3.87 -6.67
CA ASN A 257 -2.24 3.56 -6.73
C ASN A 257 -1.33 4.75 -6.39
N HIS A 258 -1.85 6.00 -6.39
CA HIS A 258 -1.02 7.19 -6.21
C HIS A 258 -1.32 7.99 -4.95
N ILE A 259 -2.45 7.75 -4.32
CA ILE A 259 -2.87 8.51 -3.15
C ILE A 259 -1.92 8.26 -1.97
N TYR A 260 -1.49 9.35 -1.32
CA TYR A 260 -0.71 9.27 -0.10
C TYR A 260 -1.59 8.84 1.07
N LEU A 261 -1.16 7.80 1.79
CA LEU A 261 -1.93 7.16 2.85
C LEU A 261 -1.20 7.12 4.19
N GLY A 262 0.06 7.51 4.26
CA GLY A 262 0.79 7.51 5.53
C GLY A 262 2.28 7.68 5.38
N GLN A 263 2.97 7.64 6.51
CA GLN A 263 4.42 7.75 6.59
C GLN A 263 4.97 6.59 7.41
N ASP A 264 5.96 5.89 6.86
CA ASP A 264 6.71 4.84 7.52
C ASP A 264 8.16 5.30 7.64
N GLY A 265 8.51 5.85 8.80
CA GLY A 265 9.79 6.52 9.00
C GLY A 265 10.06 7.56 7.91
N PRO A 266 11.20 7.48 7.19
CA PRO A 266 11.54 8.40 6.10
C PRO A 266 10.78 8.11 4.81
N SER A 267 10.04 7.00 4.71
CA SER A 267 9.36 6.56 3.49
C SER A 267 7.89 6.92 3.48
N SER A 268 7.40 7.52 2.39
CA SER A 268 5.98 7.78 2.19
C SER A 268 5.25 6.52 1.74
N VAL A 269 4.12 6.21 2.37
CA VAL A 269 3.23 5.13 1.96
C VAL A 269 2.23 5.68 0.95
N ALA A 270 2.37 5.28 -0.30
CA ALA A 270 1.49 5.71 -1.39
C ALA A 270 0.89 4.48 -2.11
N GLY A 271 -0.41 4.57 -2.38
CA GLY A 271 -1.19 3.51 -2.99
C GLY A 271 -1.81 2.53 -1.99
N ALA A 272 -2.98 2.03 -2.39
CA ALA A 272 -3.82 1.19 -1.53
C ALA A 272 -3.15 -0.13 -1.12
N ARG A 273 -2.42 -0.80 -2.04
CA ARG A 273 -1.72 -2.06 -1.73
C ARG A 273 -0.59 -1.83 -0.73
N SER A 274 0.22 -0.78 -0.93
CA SER A 274 1.27 -0.42 0.03
C SER A 274 0.69 -0.09 1.40
N ALA A 275 -0.45 0.59 1.45
CA ALA A 275 -1.14 0.91 2.69
C ALA A 275 -1.75 -0.33 3.36
N ALA A 276 -2.31 -1.27 2.59
CA ALA A 276 -2.84 -2.53 3.12
C ALA A 276 -1.73 -3.34 3.82
N ARG A 277 -0.56 -3.41 3.20
CA ARG A 277 0.60 -4.07 3.80
C ARG A 277 1.13 -3.32 5.02
N PHE A 278 1.19 -1.99 4.94
CA PHE A 278 1.70 -1.15 6.03
C PHE A 278 0.81 -1.21 7.28
N TYR A 279 -0.50 -1.11 7.11
CA TYR A 279 -1.41 -1.05 8.26
C TYR A 279 -1.90 -2.43 8.73
N PHE A 280 -2.00 -3.42 7.82
CA PHE A 280 -2.67 -4.69 8.13
C PHE A 280 -1.82 -5.93 7.83
N ALA A 281 -0.60 -5.77 7.30
CA ALA A 281 0.25 -6.88 6.83
C ALA A 281 -0.46 -7.80 5.82
N LYS A 282 -1.38 -7.26 5.00
CA LYS A 282 -2.19 -8.00 4.02
C LYS A 282 -1.97 -7.50 2.60
N ASP A 283 -2.24 -8.34 1.60
CA ASP A 283 -2.43 -7.83 0.25
C ASP A 283 -3.73 -7.02 0.17
N VAL A 284 -3.81 -6.11 -0.81
CA VAL A 284 -5.01 -5.30 -1.04
C VAL A 284 -6.24 -6.15 -1.35
N THR A 285 -6.05 -7.33 -1.97
CA THR A 285 -7.11 -8.29 -2.29
C THR A 285 -7.79 -8.88 -1.05
N ASP A 286 -7.10 -8.90 0.08
CA ASP A 286 -7.52 -9.56 1.32
C ASP A 286 -8.12 -8.59 2.36
N LEU A 287 -8.35 -7.35 1.94
CA LEU A 287 -8.94 -6.34 2.81
C LEU A 287 -10.41 -6.68 3.14
N SER A 288 -10.71 -6.73 4.43
CA SER A 288 -12.09 -6.78 4.92
C SER A 288 -12.80 -5.43 4.75
N LEU A 289 -14.12 -5.42 4.84
CA LEU A 289 -14.91 -4.18 4.74
C LEU A 289 -14.50 -3.10 5.75
N PRO A 290 -14.29 -3.38 7.06
CA PRO A 290 -13.81 -2.36 7.99
C PRO A 290 -12.41 -1.85 7.67
N GLU A 291 -11.50 -2.69 7.18
CA GLU A 291 -10.15 -2.27 6.76
C GLU A 291 -10.19 -1.38 5.51
N ALA A 292 -11.01 -1.74 4.52
CA ALA A 292 -11.25 -0.93 3.33
C ALA A 292 -11.82 0.46 3.67
N ALA A 293 -12.81 0.51 4.57
CA ALA A 293 -13.39 1.76 5.06
C ALA A 293 -12.38 2.60 5.86
N LEU A 294 -11.50 1.96 6.63
CA LEU A 294 -10.42 2.66 7.34
C LEU A 294 -9.44 3.31 6.36
N LEU A 295 -8.95 2.57 5.36
CA LEU A 295 -8.06 3.14 4.33
C LEU A 295 -8.70 4.33 3.61
N ALA A 296 -9.96 4.20 3.21
CA ALA A 296 -10.70 5.31 2.61
C ALA A 296 -10.83 6.52 3.55
N GLY A 297 -10.99 6.26 4.86
CA GLY A 297 -11.05 7.30 5.89
C GLY A 297 -9.73 8.06 6.07
N ILE A 298 -8.60 7.37 6.01
CA ILE A 298 -7.25 7.92 6.17
C ILE A 298 -6.93 8.94 5.06
N ILE A 299 -7.42 8.75 3.83
CA ILE A 299 -7.17 9.64 2.68
C ILE A 299 -7.36 11.12 3.03
N ARG A 300 -8.39 11.45 3.79
CA ARG A 300 -8.73 12.83 4.12
C ARG A 300 -7.63 13.56 4.89
N SER A 301 -6.96 12.89 5.79
CA SER A 301 -5.87 13.44 6.61
C SER A 301 -5.04 12.30 7.20
N PRO A 302 -4.06 11.77 6.46
CA PRO A 302 -3.28 10.59 6.89
C PRO A 302 -2.60 10.76 8.25
N GLY A 303 -2.06 11.94 8.53
CA GLY A 303 -1.42 12.18 9.83
C GLY A 303 -2.37 12.26 11.03
N ARG A 304 -3.66 12.60 10.81
CA ARG A 304 -4.67 12.69 11.88
C ARG A 304 -5.37 11.35 12.11
N TYR A 305 -5.59 10.60 11.05
CA TYR A 305 -6.34 9.34 11.10
C TYR A 305 -5.42 8.12 10.99
N ASP A 306 -4.15 8.31 11.36
CA ASP A 306 -3.18 7.24 11.48
C ASP A 306 -3.57 6.31 12.64
N PRO A 307 -3.93 5.04 12.38
CA PRO A 307 -4.40 4.14 13.43
C PRO A 307 -3.31 3.69 14.40
N PHE A 308 -2.02 3.85 14.05
CA PHE A 308 -0.91 3.62 14.97
C PHE A 308 -0.74 4.75 15.98
N ARG A 309 -1.17 5.97 15.65
CA ARG A 309 -1.04 7.18 16.46
C ARG A 309 -2.30 7.50 17.26
N ASP A 310 -3.44 7.43 16.58
CA ASP A 310 -4.75 7.75 17.16
C ASP A 310 -5.81 6.75 16.68
N PRO A 311 -5.85 5.54 17.28
CA PRO A 311 -6.82 4.50 16.93
C PRO A 311 -8.27 4.94 17.16
N VAL A 312 -8.51 5.86 18.09
CA VAL A 312 -9.87 6.36 18.39
C VAL A 312 -10.36 7.26 17.23
N ALA A 313 -9.55 8.23 16.81
CA ALA A 313 -9.89 9.09 15.67
C ALA A 313 -9.99 8.28 14.37
N ALA A 314 -9.12 7.31 14.18
CA ALA A 314 -9.14 6.38 13.03
C ALA A 314 -10.44 5.57 12.99
N ARG A 315 -10.85 4.98 14.11
CA ARG A 315 -12.12 4.26 14.24
C ARG A 315 -13.32 5.15 13.95
N ALA A 316 -13.39 6.31 14.61
CA ALA A 316 -14.48 7.25 14.38
C ALA A 316 -14.59 7.67 12.91
N ARG A 317 -13.43 7.83 12.22
CA ARG A 317 -13.41 8.17 10.79
C ARG A 317 -13.82 7.00 9.91
N ARG A 318 -13.40 5.76 10.20
CA ARG A 318 -13.86 4.54 9.56
C ARG A 318 -15.39 4.42 9.63
N ASP A 319 -15.94 4.60 10.83
CA ASP A 319 -17.39 4.46 11.07
C ASP A 319 -18.19 5.51 10.29
N GLN A 320 -17.66 6.73 10.12
CA GLN A 320 -18.24 7.75 9.22
C GLN A 320 -18.24 7.31 7.75
N VAL A 321 -17.21 6.60 7.29
CA VAL A 321 -17.18 6.07 5.91
C VAL A 321 -18.19 4.95 5.77
N LEU A 322 -18.26 4.00 6.70
CA LEU A 322 -19.26 2.92 6.72
C LEU A 322 -20.68 3.48 6.72
N ALA A 323 -20.96 4.50 7.54
CA ALA A 323 -22.28 5.15 7.56
C ALA A 323 -22.66 5.73 6.19
N ARG A 324 -21.72 6.39 5.51
CA ARG A 324 -21.94 6.89 4.14
C ARG A 324 -22.17 5.78 3.14
N MET A 325 -21.40 4.68 3.22
CA MET A 325 -21.60 3.53 2.34
C MET A 325 -23.01 2.95 2.51
N ARG A 326 -23.52 2.87 3.74
CA ARG A 326 -24.88 2.44 4.03
C ARG A 326 -25.93 3.44 3.48
N GLU A 327 -25.74 4.75 3.73
CA GLU A 327 -26.62 5.81 3.21
C GLU A 327 -26.69 5.83 1.68
N ASP A 328 -25.60 5.41 1.02
CA ASP A 328 -25.52 5.30 -0.44
C ASP A 328 -26.01 3.94 -0.98
N GLY A 329 -26.45 3.02 -0.10
CA GLY A 329 -26.94 1.69 -0.47
C GLY A 329 -25.83 0.74 -0.95
N LEU A 330 -24.55 1.04 -0.65
CA LEU A 330 -23.40 0.23 -1.05
C LEU A 330 -23.14 -0.95 -0.10
N ILE A 331 -23.68 -0.88 1.10
CA ILE A 331 -23.69 -1.96 2.09
C ILE A 331 -25.05 -2.00 2.81
N SER A 332 -25.42 -3.17 3.27
CA SER A 332 -26.63 -3.39 4.07
C SER A 332 -26.47 -2.87 5.52
N GLN A 333 -27.58 -2.75 6.25
CA GLN A 333 -27.53 -2.40 7.68
C GLN A 333 -26.75 -3.45 8.48
N ARG A 334 -26.92 -4.74 8.18
CA ARG A 334 -26.20 -5.83 8.85
C ARG A 334 -24.69 -5.74 8.63
N GLU A 335 -24.25 -5.52 7.39
CA GLU A 335 -22.80 -5.35 7.09
C GLU A 335 -22.23 -4.13 7.79
N PHE A 336 -23.00 -3.03 7.88
CA PHE A 336 -22.60 -1.85 8.64
C PHE A 336 -22.41 -2.18 10.12
N ASP A 337 -23.36 -2.85 10.76
CA ASP A 337 -23.32 -3.18 12.18
C ASP A 337 -22.15 -4.11 12.51
N GLU A 338 -21.94 -5.15 11.71
CA GLU A 338 -20.83 -6.09 11.83
C GLU A 338 -19.46 -5.37 11.65
N ALA A 339 -19.34 -4.51 10.63
CA ALA A 339 -18.10 -3.78 10.36
C ALA A 339 -17.79 -2.71 11.41
N ALA A 340 -18.81 -2.01 11.93
CA ALA A 340 -18.64 -0.99 12.98
C ALA A 340 -18.29 -1.63 14.34
N ALA A 341 -18.84 -2.82 14.63
CA ALA A 341 -18.50 -3.58 15.84
C ALA A 341 -17.05 -4.11 15.81
N SER A 342 -16.48 -4.35 14.62
CA SER A 342 -15.14 -4.88 14.47
C SER A 342 -14.09 -3.93 15.06
N PRO A 343 -13.10 -4.43 15.83
CA PRO A 343 -12.00 -3.60 16.31
C PRO A 343 -11.14 -3.08 15.15
N VAL A 344 -10.45 -1.96 15.36
CA VAL A 344 -9.38 -1.51 14.46
C VAL A 344 -8.13 -2.30 14.80
N THR A 345 -7.88 -3.37 14.04
CA THR A 345 -6.71 -4.22 14.24
C THR A 345 -5.66 -3.82 13.21
N THR A 346 -4.54 -3.28 13.66
CA THR A 346 -3.38 -2.97 12.82
C THR A 346 -2.22 -3.86 13.21
N VAL A 347 -1.43 -4.24 12.21
CA VAL A 347 -0.20 -5.02 12.40
C VAL A 347 0.94 -4.15 11.90
N ARG A 348 1.83 -3.75 12.81
CA ARG A 348 3.02 -3.01 12.42
C ARG A 348 4.01 -3.97 11.78
N THR A 349 4.15 -3.90 10.47
CA THR A 349 5.25 -4.59 9.78
C THR A 349 6.57 -3.89 10.09
N LEU A 350 7.62 -4.68 10.24
CA LEU A 350 9.03 -4.36 10.56
C LEU A 350 9.35 -2.87 10.75
N GLY A 351 9.71 -2.50 11.99
CA GLY A 351 10.15 -1.16 12.33
C GLY A 351 11.48 -0.76 11.67
N GLU A 352 11.81 0.52 11.71
CA GLU A 352 13.09 1.06 11.20
C GLU A 352 14.32 0.35 11.81
N GLU A 353 14.22 -0.11 13.05
CA GLU A 353 15.28 -0.87 13.70
C GLU A 353 15.59 -2.19 13.02
N GLU A 354 14.56 -2.95 12.58
CA GLU A 354 14.76 -4.22 11.89
C GLU A 354 15.24 -4.01 10.44
N ALA A 355 14.78 -2.96 9.76
CA ALA A 355 15.33 -2.59 8.46
C ALA A 355 16.80 -2.17 8.56
N ALA A 356 17.19 -1.53 9.66
CA ALA A 356 18.59 -1.21 9.97
C ALA A 356 19.42 -2.47 10.25
N ASP A 357 18.84 -3.49 10.90
CA ASP A 357 19.48 -4.78 11.14
C ASP A 357 19.84 -5.51 9.84
N HIS A 358 19.05 -5.29 8.79
CA HIS A 358 19.26 -5.92 7.48
C HIS A 358 20.16 -5.12 6.53
N ALA A 359 20.56 -3.90 6.90
CA ALA A 359 21.25 -2.96 6.01
C ALA A 359 22.57 -3.51 5.45
N TYR A 360 23.39 -4.15 6.28
CA TYR A 360 24.66 -4.73 5.84
C TYR A 360 24.48 -5.89 4.86
N PHE A 361 23.57 -6.81 5.17
CA PHE A 361 23.22 -7.90 4.28
C PHE A 361 22.68 -7.39 2.94
N THR A 362 21.79 -6.41 2.98
CA THR A 362 21.21 -5.80 1.79
C THR A 362 22.25 -5.09 0.92
N ALA A 363 23.21 -4.38 1.54
CA ALA A 363 24.30 -3.75 0.81
C ALA A 363 25.14 -4.78 0.05
N GLU A 364 25.41 -5.94 0.64
CA GLU A 364 26.11 -7.04 -0.02
C GLU A 364 25.30 -7.63 -1.18
N VAL A 365 24.00 -7.81 -1.02
CA VAL A 365 23.10 -8.25 -2.10
C VAL A 365 23.17 -7.28 -3.28
N VAL A 366 23.04 -5.97 -3.02
CA VAL A 366 23.14 -4.93 -4.06
C VAL A 366 24.52 -4.97 -4.74
N ARG A 367 25.60 -5.06 -3.97
CA ARG A 367 26.96 -5.15 -4.48
C ARG A 367 27.16 -6.32 -5.46
N ARG A 368 26.58 -7.49 -5.16
CA ARG A 368 26.63 -8.68 -6.02
C ARG A 368 25.79 -8.54 -7.28
N LEU A 369 24.70 -7.77 -7.23
CA LEU A 369 23.79 -7.61 -8.36
C LEU A 369 24.20 -6.49 -9.32
N LEU A 370 24.91 -5.46 -8.85
CA LEU A 370 25.34 -4.33 -9.67
C LEU A 370 26.11 -4.72 -10.96
N PRO A 371 26.96 -5.77 -10.99
CA PRO A 371 27.59 -6.21 -12.24
C PRO A 371 26.64 -6.77 -13.29
N ARG A 372 25.42 -7.20 -12.89
CA ARG A 372 24.43 -7.83 -13.78
C ARG A 372 23.23 -6.93 -14.08
N TYR A 373 22.93 -6.00 -13.20
CA TYR A 373 21.80 -5.07 -13.29
C TYR A 373 22.28 -3.64 -13.14
N SER A 374 21.75 -2.73 -13.95
CA SER A 374 22.05 -1.30 -13.74
C SER A 374 21.49 -0.83 -12.39
N GLY A 375 22.11 0.23 -11.83
CA GLY A 375 21.58 0.86 -10.61
C GLY A 375 20.10 1.29 -10.78
N GLU A 376 19.73 1.79 -11.97
CA GLU A 376 18.35 2.15 -12.28
C GLU A 376 17.42 0.93 -12.18
N ALA A 377 17.80 -0.21 -12.75
CA ALA A 377 17.04 -1.44 -12.67
C ALA A 377 16.85 -1.91 -11.21
N LEU A 378 17.93 -1.85 -10.41
CA LEU A 378 17.91 -2.29 -9.00
C LEU A 378 17.06 -1.39 -8.09
N TYR A 379 16.90 -0.10 -8.43
CA TYR A 379 16.19 0.83 -7.55
C TYR A 379 14.83 1.31 -8.08
N GLN A 380 14.51 1.04 -9.37
CA GLN A 380 13.34 1.64 -10.01
C GLN A 380 12.47 0.67 -10.80
N HIS A 381 12.92 -0.56 -11.09
CA HIS A 381 12.15 -1.48 -11.94
C HIS A 381 11.31 -2.50 -11.16
N GLY A 382 11.20 -2.38 -9.84
CA GLY A 382 10.33 -3.22 -9.03
C GLY A 382 10.74 -4.70 -9.00
N LEU A 383 12.03 -4.97 -8.96
CA LEU A 383 12.54 -6.34 -8.89
C LEU A 383 12.11 -7.01 -7.58
N SER A 384 11.90 -8.31 -7.62
CA SER A 384 11.70 -9.15 -6.45
C SER A 384 12.95 -10.00 -6.25
N ILE A 385 13.77 -9.63 -5.27
CA ILE A 385 15.06 -10.28 -4.97
C ILE A 385 14.86 -11.20 -3.79
N HIS A 386 14.91 -12.51 -4.03
CA HIS A 386 14.85 -13.52 -2.97
C HIS A 386 16.28 -13.87 -2.54
N THR A 387 16.50 -13.88 -1.25
CA THR A 387 17.82 -14.11 -0.64
C THR A 387 17.81 -15.38 0.22
N THR A 388 18.99 -15.72 0.74
CA THR A 388 19.19 -16.81 1.72
C THR A 388 19.09 -16.29 3.16
N MET A 389 18.79 -15.02 3.39
CA MET A 389 18.75 -14.43 4.72
C MET A 389 17.68 -15.06 5.60
N ASP A 390 18.03 -15.42 6.80
CA ASP A 390 17.09 -15.70 7.90
C ASP A 390 16.97 -14.46 8.79
N PRO A 391 15.80 -13.81 8.85
CA PRO A 391 15.63 -12.57 9.60
C PRO A 391 15.93 -12.70 11.09
N VAL A 392 15.63 -13.85 11.68
CA VAL A 392 15.86 -14.10 13.11
C VAL A 392 17.36 -14.21 13.39
N LEU A 393 18.10 -14.95 12.55
CA LEU A 393 19.55 -15.05 12.68
C LEU A 393 20.23 -13.71 12.38
N GLN A 394 19.76 -12.97 11.38
CA GLN A 394 20.29 -11.67 11.01
C GLN A 394 20.15 -10.67 12.17
N SER A 395 18.95 -10.57 12.77
CA SER A 395 18.72 -9.70 13.92
C SER A 395 19.52 -10.14 15.15
N ALA A 396 19.70 -11.45 15.35
CA ALA A 396 20.55 -11.96 16.43
C ALA A 396 22.02 -11.58 16.23
N ALA A 397 22.53 -11.75 15.00
CA ALA A 397 23.90 -11.35 14.64
C ALA A 397 24.14 -9.86 14.91
N GLN A 398 23.20 -9.02 14.49
CA GLN A 398 23.29 -7.58 14.68
C GLN A 398 23.24 -7.18 16.17
N ARG A 399 22.40 -7.83 16.99
CA ARG A 399 22.37 -7.57 18.44
C ARG A 399 23.70 -7.92 19.09
N VAL A 400 24.32 -9.04 18.74
CA VAL A 400 25.63 -9.44 19.24
C VAL A 400 26.70 -8.40 18.87
N LEU A 401 26.71 -7.92 17.63
CA LEU A 401 27.68 -6.95 17.17
C LEU A 401 27.48 -5.58 17.82
N ARG A 402 26.24 -5.13 18.04
CA ARG A 402 25.98 -3.88 18.78
C ARG A 402 26.48 -3.91 20.22
N ALA A 403 26.54 -5.08 20.84
CA ALA A 403 27.07 -5.26 22.18
C ALA A 403 28.60 -5.38 22.21
N ALA A 404 29.25 -5.58 21.05
CA ALA A 404 30.68 -5.72 20.97
C ALA A 404 31.38 -4.36 21.21
N ARG A 405 32.45 -4.39 22.01
CA ARG A 405 33.26 -3.17 22.32
C ARG A 405 34.30 -2.85 21.25
N GLN A 406 34.50 -3.74 20.31
CA GLN A 406 35.47 -3.65 19.23
C GLN A 406 34.76 -3.76 17.88
N GLN A 407 35.43 -3.31 16.82
CA GLN A 407 34.94 -3.56 15.46
C GLN A 407 34.94 -5.07 15.18
N ALA A 408 33.82 -5.58 14.78
CA ALA A 408 33.62 -7.00 14.54
C ALA A 408 32.67 -7.19 13.34
N ALA A 409 32.81 -8.33 12.69
CA ALA A 409 31.87 -8.79 11.67
C ALA A 409 31.47 -10.24 11.96
N LEU A 410 30.25 -10.60 11.57
CA LEU A 410 29.70 -11.94 11.73
C LEU A 410 29.14 -12.43 10.39
N VAL A 411 29.54 -13.65 10.01
CA VAL A 411 28.98 -14.36 8.87
C VAL A 411 28.50 -15.71 9.35
N ALA A 412 27.22 -16.02 9.15
CA ALA A 412 26.70 -17.36 9.30
C ALA A 412 26.66 -18.06 7.93
N LEU A 413 27.05 -19.31 7.87
CA LEU A 413 27.10 -20.12 6.66
C LEU A 413 26.45 -21.48 6.91
N ASP A 414 25.55 -21.92 6.03
CA ASP A 414 25.08 -23.32 6.03
C ASP A 414 26.12 -24.18 5.30
N PRO A 415 26.81 -25.08 6.00
CA PRO A 415 27.91 -25.86 5.39
C PRO A 415 27.42 -26.87 4.35
N ARG A 416 26.12 -27.18 4.30
CA ARG A 416 25.54 -28.12 3.36
C ARG A 416 25.16 -27.47 2.03
N THR A 417 24.73 -26.23 2.04
CA THR A 417 24.24 -25.52 0.85
C THR A 417 25.16 -24.42 0.39
N GLY A 418 26.02 -23.91 1.29
CA GLY A 418 26.82 -22.70 1.06
C GLY A 418 26.02 -21.40 1.21
N ASP A 419 24.76 -21.48 1.64
CA ASP A 419 23.93 -20.31 1.87
C ASP A 419 24.45 -19.47 3.03
N VAL A 420 24.26 -18.16 2.92
CA VAL A 420 24.60 -17.20 3.97
C VAL A 420 23.31 -16.68 4.61
N PRO A 421 22.83 -17.28 5.72
CA PRO A 421 21.60 -16.83 6.39
C PRO A 421 21.75 -15.56 7.19
N ALA A 422 22.98 -15.17 7.59
CA ALA A 422 23.22 -13.88 8.25
C ALA A 422 24.60 -13.33 7.90
N LEU A 423 24.63 -11.99 7.73
CA LEU A 423 25.85 -11.23 7.43
C LEU A 423 25.73 -9.85 8.05
N SER A 424 26.58 -9.52 9.00
CA SER A 424 26.61 -8.25 9.72
C SER A 424 28.04 -7.78 9.97
N GLY A 425 28.25 -6.45 9.97
CA GLY A 425 29.55 -5.84 10.21
C GLY A 425 29.48 -4.33 10.42
#